data_645d9dc2ddfdf1d04b64d9693490cb8b
#
_entry.id   645d9dc2ddfdf1d04b64d9693490cb8b
#
_cell.length_a   1.000
_cell.length_b   1.000
_cell.length_c   1.000
_cell.angle_alpha   90.00
_cell.angle_beta   90.00
_cell.angle_gamma   90.00
#
_symmetry.space_group_name_H-M   'P 1'
#
loop_
_entity.id
_entity.type
_entity.pdbx_description
1 polymer ?
#
loop_
_entity_poly.entity_id
_entity_poly.type
_entity_poly.pdbx_seq_one_letter_code
_entity_poly.pdbx_strand_id
1 'polypeptide(L)'
;MAGGGITTTDTNKTLMTILGVLLLTMGLGVLTNAIYAPVKPATPGYPLPSGEPAASAKAEAPKETPLPELLAKADAKKGEADTKVCQSCHNFDKGGAAKVGPPLYDVIGRPKGSVPGFAYSDGMKSKGGDWTYQDLFQFIAKPSAYVPGTKMTYPGEPDPQKRADIEAYLQQDSDTHPAFPK
;
A
#
# COMPACT_ATOMS: atom_id res chain seq x y z
N MET A 1 -62.56 7.49 -29.06
CA MET A 1 -61.23 6.89 -29.04
C MET A 1 -60.48 7.46 -30.24
N ALA A 2 -59.64 8.51 -30.02
CA ALA A 2 -58.88 9.11 -31.10
C ALA A 2 -57.47 8.44 -31.07
N GLY A 3 -57.26 7.51 -32.00
CA GLY A 3 -55.96 6.91 -32.27
C GLY A 3 -55.12 7.93 -33.03
N GLY A 4 -54.24 8.64 -32.31
CA GLY A 4 -53.19 9.52 -32.88
C GLY A 4 -52.17 8.65 -33.60
N GLY A 5 -52.35 8.36 -34.88
CA GLY A 5 -51.37 7.73 -35.72
C GLY A 5 -50.15 8.62 -35.87
N ILE A 6 -48.99 8.12 -35.53
CA ILE A 6 -47.69 8.80 -35.73
C ILE A 6 -47.57 9.04 -37.25
N THR A 7 -47.49 10.31 -37.66
CA THR A 7 -47.34 10.64 -39.09
C THR A 7 -45.92 10.34 -39.55
N THR A 8 -45.73 10.01 -40.83
CA THR A 8 -44.39 9.76 -41.42
C THR A 8 -43.42 10.94 -41.20
N THR A 9 -43.96 12.18 -41.12
CA THR A 9 -43.20 13.39 -40.85
C THR A 9 -42.65 13.43 -39.42
N ASP A 10 -43.42 12.96 -38.43
CA ASP A 10 -42.96 12.94 -37.01
C ASP A 10 -41.96 11.83 -36.81
N THR A 11 -42.16 10.67 -37.47
CA THR A 11 -41.16 9.59 -37.45
C THR A 11 -39.84 10.04 -38.06
N ASN A 12 -39.86 10.76 -39.17
CA ASN A 12 -38.62 11.29 -39.78
C ASN A 12 -37.91 12.32 -38.92
N LYS A 13 -38.64 13.22 -38.25
CA LYS A 13 -38.05 14.17 -37.30
C LYS A 13 -37.38 13.46 -36.13
N THR A 14 -38.06 12.47 -35.57
CA THR A 14 -37.50 11.66 -34.46
C THR A 14 -36.26 10.90 -34.91
N LEU A 15 -36.28 10.28 -36.11
CA LEU A 15 -35.14 9.59 -36.66
C LEU A 15 -33.94 10.52 -36.88
N MET A 16 -34.18 11.72 -37.45
CA MET A 16 -33.15 12.73 -37.67
C MET A 16 -32.56 13.23 -36.36
N THR A 17 -33.38 13.41 -35.32
CA THR A 17 -32.92 13.81 -34.02
C THR A 17 -32.00 12.73 -33.38
N ILE A 18 -32.42 11.47 -33.42
CA ILE A 18 -31.65 10.34 -32.92
C ILE A 18 -30.32 10.25 -33.66
N LEU A 19 -30.35 10.30 -35.00
CA LEU A 19 -29.16 10.25 -35.84
C LEU A 19 -28.20 11.42 -35.54
N GLY A 20 -28.73 12.62 -35.37
CA GLY A 20 -27.94 13.81 -34.99
C GLY A 20 -27.24 13.67 -33.65
N VAL A 21 -27.93 13.14 -32.61
CA VAL A 21 -27.35 12.86 -31.30
C VAL A 21 -26.26 11.79 -31.40
N LEU A 22 -26.51 10.72 -32.15
CA LEU A 22 -25.50 9.65 -32.33
C LEU A 22 -24.25 10.19 -33.05
N LEU A 23 -24.42 10.97 -34.11
CA LEU A 23 -23.29 11.57 -34.82
C LEU A 23 -22.51 12.56 -33.94
N LEU A 24 -23.20 13.36 -33.12
CA LEU A 24 -22.57 14.28 -32.17
C LEU A 24 -21.75 13.53 -31.12
N THR A 25 -22.33 12.47 -30.52
CA THR A 25 -21.63 11.68 -29.51
C THR A 25 -20.43 10.93 -30.09
N MET A 26 -20.54 10.36 -31.29
CA MET A 26 -19.44 9.74 -31.99
C MET A 26 -18.34 10.76 -32.35
N GLY A 27 -18.71 11.91 -32.86
CA GLY A 27 -17.78 12.99 -33.19
C GLY A 27 -17.02 13.50 -31.96
N LEU A 28 -17.74 13.68 -30.85
CA LEU A 28 -17.15 14.07 -29.57
C LEU A 28 -16.19 13.00 -29.05
N GLY A 29 -16.53 11.72 -29.17
CA GLY A 29 -15.67 10.60 -28.82
C GLY A 29 -14.38 10.54 -29.62
N VAL A 30 -14.46 10.76 -30.95
CA VAL A 30 -13.27 10.82 -31.81
C VAL A 30 -12.38 12.02 -31.44
N LEU A 31 -12.98 13.17 -31.22
CA LEU A 31 -12.24 14.38 -30.82
C LEU A 31 -11.56 14.20 -29.44
N THR A 32 -12.28 13.65 -28.48
CA THR A 32 -11.74 13.37 -27.16
C THR A 32 -10.57 12.38 -27.25
N ASN A 33 -10.71 11.34 -28.05
CA ASN A 33 -9.65 10.35 -28.24
C ASN A 33 -8.41 10.97 -28.95
N ALA A 34 -8.62 11.88 -29.89
CA ALA A 34 -7.51 12.58 -30.55
C ALA A 34 -6.73 13.52 -29.62
N ILE A 35 -7.45 14.18 -28.67
CA ILE A 35 -6.82 15.12 -27.73
C ILE A 35 -6.19 14.40 -26.54
N TYR A 36 -6.86 13.35 -26.03
CA TYR A 36 -6.47 12.66 -24.79
C TYR A 36 -5.93 11.24 -25.03
N ALA A 37 -5.62 10.87 -26.28
CA ALA A 37 -4.99 9.58 -26.55
C ALA A 37 -3.71 9.43 -25.73
N PRO A 38 -3.58 8.41 -24.86
CA PRO A 38 -2.37 8.23 -24.09
C PRO A 38 -1.22 7.89 -25.02
N VAL A 39 -0.18 8.72 -24.99
CA VAL A 39 1.08 8.42 -25.70
C VAL A 39 1.75 7.28 -24.94
N LYS A 40 1.77 6.09 -25.54
CA LYS A 40 2.53 4.96 -24.99
C LYS A 40 4.02 5.31 -25.04
N PRO A 41 4.73 5.33 -23.91
CA PRO A 41 6.18 5.55 -23.93
C PRO A 41 6.85 4.47 -24.77
N ALA A 42 7.84 4.84 -25.55
CA ALA A 42 8.57 3.94 -26.45
C ALA A 42 9.32 2.82 -25.70
N THR A 43 9.62 3.04 -24.43
CA THR A 43 10.16 2.05 -23.51
C THR A 43 9.16 1.84 -22.38
N PRO A 44 8.67 0.60 -22.16
CA PRO A 44 7.84 0.29 -20.99
C PRO A 44 8.62 0.64 -19.72
N GLY A 45 8.05 1.45 -18.83
CA GLY A 45 8.70 1.82 -17.57
C GLY A 45 8.90 0.64 -16.60
N TYR A 46 8.26 -0.50 -16.91
CA TYR A 46 8.39 -1.74 -16.15
C TYR A 46 8.17 -2.94 -17.09
N PRO A 47 9.13 -3.90 -17.23
CA PRO A 47 8.90 -5.13 -17.96
C PRO A 47 7.88 -5.98 -17.21
N LEU A 48 6.67 -6.10 -17.76
CA LEU A 48 5.69 -7.08 -17.29
C LEU A 48 6.23 -8.49 -17.65
N PRO A 49 6.26 -9.44 -16.72
CA PRO A 49 6.57 -10.82 -17.06
C PRO A 49 5.52 -11.34 -18.04
N SER A 50 5.94 -11.59 -19.26
CA SER A 50 5.15 -12.29 -20.28
C SER A 50 4.83 -13.68 -19.75
N GLY A 51 3.50 -14.00 -19.67
CA GLY A 51 3.01 -15.22 -19.05
C GLY A 51 3.46 -16.50 -19.77
N GLU A 52 4.57 -17.03 -19.34
CA GLU A 52 4.89 -18.43 -19.38
C GLU A 52 4.95 -18.95 -17.94
N PRO A 53 4.51 -20.20 -17.64
CA PRO A 53 4.63 -20.72 -16.29
C PRO A 53 6.12 -20.94 -16.00
N ALA A 54 6.79 -19.89 -15.58
CA ALA A 54 8.16 -19.97 -15.10
C ALA A 54 8.15 -20.75 -13.79
N ALA A 55 8.70 -21.97 -13.87
CA ALA A 55 9.25 -22.65 -12.70
C ALA A 55 10.01 -21.63 -11.86
N SER A 56 9.72 -21.63 -10.54
CA SER A 56 10.34 -20.82 -9.51
C SER A 56 11.77 -20.37 -9.82
N ALA A 57 11.93 -19.32 -10.57
CA ALA A 57 13.12 -18.50 -10.47
C ALA A 57 12.94 -17.70 -9.17
N LYS A 58 13.55 -18.19 -8.09
CA LYS A 58 13.89 -17.42 -6.91
C LYS A 58 14.57 -16.15 -7.43
N ALA A 59 13.79 -15.07 -7.55
CA ALA A 59 14.36 -13.78 -7.85
C ALA A 59 15.37 -13.53 -6.73
N GLU A 60 16.64 -13.54 -7.08
CA GLU A 60 17.73 -13.15 -6.20
C GLU A 60 17.44 -11.67 -5.91
N ALA A 61 16.86 -11.42 -4.74
CA ALA A 61 16.66 -10.08 -4.22
C ALA A 61 18.02 -9.38 -4.34
N PRO A 62 18.09 -8.10 -4.74
CA PRO A 62 19.32 -7.33 -4.63
C PRO A 62 19.91 -7.64 -3.26
N LYS A 63 21.20 -7.94 -3.16
CA LYS A 63 21.86 -8.23 -1.88
C LYS A 63 21.59 -7.05 -0.97
N GLU A 64 20.49 -7.12 -0.20
CA GLU A 64 20.19 -6.11 0.79
C GLU A 64 21.33 -6.14 1.80
N THR A 65 21.87 -4.96 2.10
CA THR A 65 22.84 -4.81 3.18
C THR A 65 22.29 -5.51 4.42
N PRO A 66 23.07 -6.34 5.11
CA PRO A 66 22.59 -7.05 6.30
C PRO A 66 21.99 -6.09 7.33
N LEU A 67 20.88 -6.46 7.93
CA LEU A 67 20.18 -5.61 8.91
C LEU A 67 21.09 -5.09 10.03
N PRO A 68 22.04 -5.86 10.61
CA PRO A 68 22.96 -5.33 11.59
C PRO A 68 23.83 -4.14 11.10
N GLU A 69 24.25 -4.18 9.82
CA GLU A 69 25.03 -3.08 9.24
C GLU A 69 24.18 -1.81 9.01
N LEU A 70 22.89 -1.99 8.67
CA LEU A 70 21.95 -0.90 8.52
C LEU A 70 21.66 -0.26 9.89
N LEU A 71 21.39 -1.08 10.90
CA LEU A 71 21.13 -0.62 12.26
C LEU A 71 22.34 0.07 12.89
N ALA A 72 23.56 -0.39 12.59
CA ALA A 72 24.78 0.28 13.05
C ALA A 72 24.94 1.71 12.50
N LYS A 73 24.28 2.03 11.37
CA LYS A 73 24.29 3.35 10.72
C LYS A 73 22.97 4.10 10.92
N ALA A 74 22.02 3.50 11.64
CA ALA A 74 20.70 4.04 11.79
C ALA A 74 20.67 5.30 12.64
N ASP A 75 19.83 6.25 12.26
CA ASP A 75 19.63 7.54 12.91
C ASP A 75 18.18 7.65 13.42
N ALA A 76 18.01 7.55 14.73
CA ALA A 76 16.69 7.61 15.36
C ALA A 76 15.95 8.94 15.11
N LYS A 77 16.68 10.07 14.90
CA LYS A 77 16.04 11.35 14.58
C LYS A 77 15.43 11.35 13.18
N LYS A 78 16.10 10.69 12.23
CA LYS A 78 15.50 10.45 10.89
C LYS A 78 14.34 9.51 11.00
N GLY A 79 14.47 8.44 11.78
CA GLY A 79 13.40 7.50 12.07
C GLY A 79 12.15 8.18 12.67
N GLU A 80 12.32 9.11 13.61
CA GLU A 80 11.23 9.92 14.13
C GLU A 80 10.53 10.72 13.01
N ALA A 81 11.28 11.31 12.11
CA ALA A 81 10.72 12.04 10.98
C ALA A 81 9.97 11.12 10.01
N ASP A 82 10.51 9.92 9.75
CA ASP A 82 9.91 8.93 8.84
C ASP A 82 8.67 8.25 9.46
N THR A 83 8.57 8.18 10.79
CA THR A 83 7.38 7.65 11.50
C THR A 83 6.18 8.59 11.51
N LYS A 84 6.28 9.83 11.01
CA LYS A 84 5.14 10.76 10.96
C LYS A 84 3.95 10.19 10.19
N VAL A 85 4.20 9.44 9.14
CA VAL A 85 3.14 8.74 8.39
C VAL A 85 2.45 7.68 9.25
N CYS A 86 3.17 7.04 10.16
CA CYS A 86 2.67 6.00 11.06
C CYS A 86 1.78 6.59 12.16
N GLN A 87 2.06 7.82 12.61
CA GLN A 87 1.34 8.53 13.67
C GLN A 87 -0.12 8.80 13.32
N SER A 88 -0.47 8.80 12.05
CA SER A 88 -1.86 8.91 11.60
C SER A 88 -2.74 7.76 12.09
N CYS A 89 -2.16 6.57 12.27
CA CYS A 89 -2.86 5.35 12.66
C CYS A 89 -2.39 4.77 13.99
N HIS A 90 -1.18 5.07 14.44
CA HIS A 90 -0.58 4.51 15.64
C HIS A 90 -0.30 5.59 16.69
N ASN A 91 -0.26 5.19 17.96
CA ASN A 91 0.19 6.00 19.06
C ASN A 91 1.60 5.55 19.50
N PHE A 92 2.47 6.50 19.78
CA PHE A 92 3.85 6.25 20.24
C PHE A 92 4.03 6.56 21.73
N ASP A 93 3.03 7.17 22.37
CA ASP A 93 3.12 7.53 23.79
C ASP A 93 3.09 6.29 24.69
N LYS A 94 3.86 6.32 25.78
CA LYS A 94 3.82 5.30 26.83
C LYS A 94 2.41 5.20 27.41
N GLY A 95 1.81 4.01 27.36
CA GLY A 95 0.43 3.81 27.80
C GLY A 95 -0.63 4.42 26.87
N GLY A 96 -0.23 4.87 25.70
CA GLY A 96 -1.13 5.46 24.71
C GLY A 96 -2.20 4.50 24.24
N ALA A 97 -3.42 5.02 24.02
CA ALA A 97 -4.54 4.24 23.53
C ALA A 97 -4.33 3.79 22.07
N ALA A 98 -4.90 2.63 21.71
CA ALA A 98 -4.98 2.19 20.34
C ALA A 98 -5.83 3.18 19.51
N LYS A 99 -5.39 3.44 18.28
CA LYS A 99 -6.12 4.20 17.26
C LYS A 99 -6.66 3.23 16.20
N VAL A 100 -6.46 3.54 14.92
CA VAL A 100 -6.72 2.61 13.80
C VAL A 100 -5.81 1.38 13.90
N GLY A 101 -4.58 1.58 14.39
CA GLY A 101 -3.61 0.54 14.71
C GLY A 101 -3.30 0.48 16.21
N PRO A 102 -2.60 -0.57 16.67
CA PRO A 102 -2.17 -0.68 18.06
C PRO A 102 -1.08 0.35 18.38
N PRO A 103 -0.86 0.69 19.68
CA PRO A 103 0.25 1.55 20.08
C PRO A 103 1.60 0.88 19.79
N LEU A 104 2.59 1.68 19.39
CA LEU A 104 3.92 1.22 19.01
C LEU A 104 4.97 1.41 20.11
N TYR A 105 4.66 2.15 21.20
CA TYR A 105 5.55 2.23 22.34
C TYR A 105 5.93 0.82 22.82
N ASP A 106 7.21 0.58 23.01
CA ASP A 106 7.75 -0.71 23.47
C ASP A 106 7.33 -1.91 22.57
N VAL A 107 7.30 -1.69 21.26
CA VAL A 107 6.87 -2.73 20.31
C VAL A 107 7.93 -3.81 20.07
N ILE A 108 9.23 -3.47 20.15
CA ILE A 108 10.31 -4.41 19.92
C ILE A 108 10.38 -5.42 21.08
N GLY A 109 10.35 -6.70 20.77
CA GLY A 109 10.30 -7.78 21.75
C GLY A 109 8.89 -8.11 22.26
N ARG A 110 7.87 -7.32 21.91
CA ARG A 110 6.48 -7.58 22.30
C ARG A 110 5.87 -8.70 21.43
N PRO A 111 5.07 -9.64 22.01
CA PRO A 111 4.39 -10.66 21.22
C PRO A 111 3.46 -10.05 20.16
N LYS A 112 3.50 -10.61 18.94
CA LYS A 112 2.63 -10.17 17.85
C LYS A 112 1.16 -10.37 18.21
N GLY A 113 0.33 -9.36 17.92
CA GLY A 113 -1.11 -9.47 18.18
C GLY A 113 -1.52 -9.40 19.66
N SER A 114 -0.64 -8.95 20.58
CA SER A 114 -0.83 -9.07 22.03
C SER A 114 -1.44 -7.86 22.72
N VAL A 115 -1.62 -6.72 22.04
CA VAL A 115 -2.18 -5.52 22.70
C VAL A 115 -3.63 -5.80 23.16
N PRO A 116 -3.91 -5.69 24.47
CA PRO A 116 -5.23 -5.98 25.00
C PRO A 116 -6.31 -5.09 24.38
N GLY A 117 -7.46 -5.66 24.07
CA GLY A 117 -8.61 -4.92 23.53
C GLY A 117 -8.50 -4.49 22.06
N PHE A 118 -7.35 -4.67 21.40
CA PHE A 118 -7.21 -4.35 19.98
C PHE A 118 -7.65 -5.51 19.09
N ALA A 119 -8.50 -5.21 18.10
CA ALA A 119 -9.07 -6.21 17.18
C ALA A 119 -8.12 -6.52 16.00
N TYR A 120 -7.08 -7.32 16.23
CA TYR A 120 -6.16 -7.76 15.20
C TYR A 120 -6.85 -8.59 14.09
N SER A 121 -6.25 -8.62 12.90
CA SER A 121 -6.62 -9.58 11.86
C SER A 121 -6.23 -11.00 12.24
N ASP A 122 -6.91 -11.99 11.65
CA ASP A 122 -6.59 -13.40 11.90
C ASP A 122 -5.16 -13.73 11.42
N GLY A 123 -4.71 -13.14 10.29
CA GLY A 123 -3.33 -13.27 9.83
C GLY A 123 -2.31 -12.76 10.86
N MET A 124 -2.58 -11.65 11.56
CA MET A 124 -1.68 -11.16 12.61
C MET A 124 -1.70 -12.05 13.85
N LYS A 125 -2.87 -12.53 14.26
CA LYS A 125 -3.00 -13.44 15.41
C LYS A 125 -2.30 -14.78 15.18
N SER A 126 -2.43 -15.31 13.97
CA SER A 126 -1.83 -16.60 13.59
C SER A 126 -0.32 -16.52 13.32
N LYS A 127 0.23 -15.32 13.06
CA LYS A 127 1.66 -15.15 12.79
C LYS A 127 2.54 -15.62 13.94
N GLY A 128 2.13 -15.33 15.18
CA GLY A 128 2.83 -15.73 16.40
C GLY A 128 4.23 -15.14 16.57
N GLY A 129 4.89 -15.49 17.67
CA GLY A 129 6.22 -15.00 18.03
C GLY A 129 6.25 -13.51 18.41
N ASP A 130 7.44 -13.01 18.71
CA ASP A 130 7.66 -11.63 19.13
C ASP A 130 8.07 -10.75 17.95
N TRP A 131 7.92 -9.44 18.10
CA TRP A 131 8.42 -8.47 17.15
C TRP A 131 9.93 -8.31 17.31
N THR A 132 10.69 -9.12 16.58
CA THR A 132 12.13 -8.91 16.45
C THR A 132 12.42 -7.75 15.49
N TYR A 133 13.64 -7.22 15.51
CA TYR A 133 14.09 -6.24 14.51
C TYR A 133 13.90 -6.79 13.08
N GLN A 134 14.28 -8.03 12.83
CA GLN A 134 14.12 -8.64 11.51
C GLN A 134 12.64 -8.74 11.09
N ASP A 135 11.75 -9.05 12.02
CA ASP A 135 10.31 -9.14 11.75
C ASP A 135 9.71 -7.77 11.42
N LEU A 136 10.07 -6.75 12.20
CA LEU A 136 9.63 -5.37 11.95
C LEU A 136 10.19 -4.85 10.62
N PHE A 137 11.47 -5.09 10.34
CA PHE A 137 12.11 -4.70 9.10
C PHE A 137 11.39 -5.25 7.86
N GLN A 138 11.01 -6.53 7.91
CA GLN A 138 10.25 -7.17 6.83
C GLN A 138 8.80 -6.71 6.78
N PHE A 139 8.17 -6.54 7.94
CA PHE A 139 6.78 -6.09 8.01
C PHE A 139 6.64 -4.66 7.48
N ILE A 140 7.53 -3.74 7.88
CA ILE A 140 7.53 -2.34 7.40
C ILE A 140 7.84 -2.28 5.89
N ALA A 141 8.67 -3.19 5.36
CA ALA A 141 8.95 -3.25 3.92
C ALA A 141 7.68 -3.49 3.09
N LYS A 142 6.82 -4.43 3.51
CA LYS A 142 5.55 -4.70 2.85
C LYS A 142 4.60 -5.47 3.78
N PRO A 143 3.76 -4.79 4.56
CA PRO A 143 2.89 -5.41 5.55
C PRO A 143 2.00 -6.53 5.01
N SER A 144 1.40 -6.32 3.84
CA SER A 144 0.50 -7.30 3.21
C SER A 144 1.20 -8.57 2.73
N ALA A 145 2.49 -8.49 2.41
CA ALA A 145 3.29 -9.65 2.02
C ALA A 145 3.78 -10.43 3.26
N TYR A 146 4.19 -9.72 4.31
CA TYR A 146 4.67 -10.35 5.54
C TYR A 146 3.54 -10.98 6.37
N VAL A 147 2.38 -10.32 6.45
CA VAL A 147 1.16 -10.82 7.10
C VAL A 147 0.01 -10.77 6.11
N PRO A 148 -0.26 -11.85 5.35
CA PRO A 148 -1.43 -11.93 4.50
C PRO A 148 -2.72 -11.68 5.29
N GLY A 149 -3.61 -10.86 4.76
CA GLY A 149 -4.86 -10.50 5.44
C GLY A 149 -4.69 -9.50 6.60
N THR A 150 -3.55 -8.83 6.71
CA THR A 150 -3.38 -7.71 7.65
C THR A 150 -4.39 -6.59 7.39
N LYS A 151 -4.87 -5.95 8.46
CA LYS A 151 -5.71 -4.75 8.35
C LYS A 151 -4.89 -3.49 8.08
N MET A 152 -3.57 -3.55 8.17
CA MET A 152 -2.68 -2.42 7.88
C MET A 152 -2.62 -2.17 6.38
N THR A 153 -3.06 -1.00 5.95
CA THR A 153 -3.14 -0.59 4.53
C THR A 153 -1.89 0.15 4.05
N TYR A 154 -0.89 0.31 4.91
CA TYR A 154 0.38 0.95 4.53
C TYR A 154 1.04 0.20 3.38
N PRO A 155 1.46 0.89 2.29
CA PRO A 155 2.05 0.23 1.13
C PRO A 155 3.41 -0.40 1.39
N GLY A 156 4.11 0.10 2.42
CA GLY A 156 5.45 -0.31 2.80
C GLY A 156 6.50 0.78 2.53
N GLU A 157 7.67 0.63 3.18
CA GLU A 157 8.86 1.46 2.95
C GLU A 157 9.91 0.65 2.19
N PRO A 158 10.19 0.98 0.93
CA PRO A 158 11.13 0.23 0.11
C PRO A 158 12.60 0.49 0.49
N ASP A 159 12.92 1.67 1.06
CA ASP A 159 14.28 2.03 1.42
C ASP A 159 14.73 1.28 2.70
N PRO A 160 15.74 0.40 2.61
CA PRO A 160 16.20 -0.37 3.75
C PRO A 160 16.84 0.50 4.86
N GLN A 161 17.50 1.61 4.51
CA GLN A 161 18.08 2.48 5.53
C GLN A 161 17.00 3.22 6.32
N LYS A 162 15.93 3.69 5.66
CA LYS A 162 14.79 4.30 6.35
C LYS A 162 14.09 3.32 7.29
N ARG A 163 13.95 2.05 6.88
CA ARG A 163 13.38 1.02 7.78
C ARG A 163 14.25 0.85 9.04
N ALA A 164 15.58 0.82 8.88
CA ALA A 164 16.50 0.74 10.00
C ALA A 164 16.45 2.00 10.89
N ASP A 165 16.33 3.19 10.30
CA ASP A 165 16.17 4.45 11.03
C ASP A 165 14.86 4.45 11.86
N ILE A 166 13.76 3.95 11.29
CA ILE A 166 12.48 3.76 11.99
C ILE A 166 12.66 2.80 13.18
N GLU A 167 13.35 1.69 12.98
CA GLU A 167 13.60 0.72 14.07
C GLU A 167 14.49 1.31 15.18
N ALA A 168 15.46 2.12 14.83
CA ALA A 168 16.29 2.84 15.81
C ALA A 168 15.43 3.82 16.65
N TYR A 169 14.48 4.49 16.03
CA TYR A 169 13.52 5.32 16.76
C TYR A 169 12.62 4.47 17.68
N LEU A 170 12.04 3.39 17.17
CA LEU A 170 11.20 2.48 17.96
C LEU A 170 11.98 1.85 19.15
N GLN A 171 13.27 1.61 18.98
CA GLN A 171 14.14 1.15 20.06
C GLN A 171 14.30 2.21 21.17
N GLN A 172 14.40 3.49 20.81
CA GLN A 172 14.44 4.58 21.79
C GLN A 172 13.06 4.82 22.42
N ASP A 173 11.98 4.56 21.68
CA ASP A 173 10.60 4.67 22.14
C ASP A 173 10.15 3.40 22.91
N SER A 174 10.95 2.99 23.88
CA SER A 174 10.79 1.73 24.62
C SER A 174 11.42 1.84 26.00
N ASP A 175 10.85 1.16 26.99
CA ASP A 175 11.42 1.07 28.34
C ASP A 175 12.65 0.15 28.37
N THR A 176 12.68 -0.86 27.52
CA THR A 176 13.69 -1.93 27.56
C THR A 176 14.93 -1.61 26.74
N HIS A 177 14.82 -0.68 25.75
CA HIS A 177 15.89 -0.33 24.80
C HIS A 177 16.66 -1.57 24.32
N PRO A 178 15.99 -2.57 23.70
CA PRO A 178 16.63 -3.83 23.34
C PRO A 178 17.80 -3.60 22.40
N ALA A 179 18.94 -4.26 22.68
CA ALA A 179 20.15 -4.08 21.90
C ALA A 179 19.94 -4.50 20.43
N PHE A 180 20.62 -3.79 19.52
CA PHE A 180 20.61 -4.19 18.11
C PHE A 180 21.25 -5.57 17.93
N PRO A 181 20.74 -6.38 16.99
CA PRO A 181 21.33 -7.66 16.63
C PRO A 181 22.76 -7.43 16.08
N LYS A 182 23.66 -8.37 16.40
CA LYS A 182 25.06 -8.36 15.93
C LYS A 182 25.20 -9.07 14.60
#